data_028a671a963154551904253f748d74ee
#
_entry.id   028a671a963154551904253f748d74ee
#
_cell.length_a   1.000
_cell.length_b   1.000
_cell.length_c   1.000
_cell.angle_alpha   90.00
_cell.angle_beta   90.00
_cell.angle_gamma   90.00
#
_symmetry.space_group_name_H-M   'P 1'
#
loop_
_entity.id
_entity.type
_entity.pdbx_description
1 polymer ?
#
loop_
_entity_poly.entity_id
_entity_poly.type
_entity_poly.pdbx_seq_one_letter_code
_entity_poly.pdbx_strand_id
1 'polypeptide(L)'
;GWVPTEIENDTIAWLSDKEVYFEATEPEKNVDNPPIKLKNRRFARLFEMIGNMYSIPTYWELDMTPFFAPFFVMFFGFCMGDLGYGALICVITLALILSKKLKDMNNILWLGFFLGFGTVIMGTISGTFFGVPLLDVEGIPVLAKLKGIMFQPDGIYSAFYVSLIIGVFQILFGMCLKIINMTKLYGFGAAVST
;
A
#
# COMPACT_ATOMS: atom_id res chain seq x y z
N GLY A 1 -25.66 14.19 -14.56
CA GLY A 1 -24.20 14.11 -14.39
C GLY A 1 -23.83 14.10 -12.91
N TRP A 2 -22.58 13.82 -12.58
CA TRP A 2 -22.09 13.78 -11.21
C TRP A 2 -21.26 15.01 -10.91
N VAL A 3 -21.48 15.63 -9.75
CA VAL A 3 -20.76 16.82 -9.29
C VAL A 3 -20.12 16.51 -7.94
N PRO A 4 -18.83 16.81 -7.74
CA PRO A 4 -18.19 16.69 -6.44
C PRO A 4 -18.85 17.62 -5.40
N THR A 5 -19.08 17.15 -4.19
CA THR A 5 -19.69 17.92 -3.10
C THR A 5 -18.93 19.23 -2.79
N GLU A 6 -17.62 19.27 -3.06
CA GLU A 6 -16.77 20.46 -2.83
C GLU A 6 -17.18 21.67 -3.71
N ILE A 7 -17.75 21.41 -4.91
CA ILE A 7 -18.16 22.45 -5.89
C ILE A 7 -19.67 22.42 -6.17
N GLU A 8 -20.46 21.72 -5.33
CA GLU A 8 -21.90 21.60 -5.49
C GLU A 8 -22.61 22.98 -5.50
N ASN A 9 -22.33 23.80 -4.50
CA ASN A 9 -22.94 25.12 -4.35
C ASN A 9 -22.64 26.05 -5.53
N ASP A 10 -21.38 26.02 -6.01
CA ASP A 10 -20.96 26.83 -7.16
C ASP A 10 -21.66 26.35 -8.44
N THR A 11 -21.83 25.04 -8.59
CA THR A 11 -22.52 24.45 -9.75
C THR A 11 -24.01 24.77 -9.74
N ILE A 12 -24.65 24.69 -8.56
CA ILE A 12 -26.07 25.08 -8.37
C ILE A 12 -26.26 26.55 -8.71
N ALA A 13 -25.41 27.44 -8.21
CA ALA A 13 -25.47 28.86 -8.51
C ALA A 13 -25.30 29.16 -10.02
N TRP A 14 -24.35 28.47 -10.66
CA TRP A 14 -24.13 28.60 -12.10
C TRP A 14 -25.29 28.10 -12.95
N LEU A 15 -25.92 26.96 -12.57
CA LEU A 15 -27.10 26.42 -13.27
C LEU A 15 -28.32 27.32 -13.09
N SER A 16 -28.51 27.90 -11.90
CA SER A 16 -29.62 28.81 -11.62
C SER A 16 -29.53 30.10 -12.47
N ASP A 17 -28.31 30.62 -12.71
CA ASP A 17 -28.07 31.77 -13.57
C ASP A 17 -28.40 31.48 -15.08
N LYS A 18 -28.38 30.22 -15.46
CA LYS A 18 -28.67 29.79 -16.84
C LYS A 18 -30.13 29.50 -17.13
N GLU A 19 -31.05 29.70 -16.16
CA GLU A 19 -32.48 29.40 -16.28
C GLU A 19 -32.77 27.94 -16.73
N VAL A 20 -31.91 27.00 -16.37
CA VAL A 20 -32.04 25.57 -16.68
C VAL A 20 -32.71 24.87 -15.52
N TYR A 21 -33.73 24.05 -15.81
CA TYR A 21 -34.29 23.19 -14.80
C TYR A 21 -33.28 22.10 -14.43
N PHE A 22 -32.96 21.99 -13.16
CA PHE A 22 -32.10 20.93 -12.62
C PHE A 22 -32.65 20.48 -11.26
N GLU A 23 -32.35 19.24 -10.94
CA GLU A 23 -32.64 18.64 -9.64
C GLU A 23 -31.34 18.05 -9.09
N ALA A 24 -30.94 18.50 -7.90
CA ALA A 24 -29.78 17.98 -7.20
C ALA A 24 -30.24 16.94 -6.19
N THR A 25 -29.86 15.69 -6.42
CA THR A 25 -30.19 14.55 -5.54
C THR A 25 -28.91 13.86 -5.10
N GLU A 26 -28.92 13.32 -3.87
CA GLU A 26 -27.84 12.42 -3.43
C GLU A 26 -27.93 11.07 -4.18
N PRO A 27 -26.77 10.40 -4.42
CA PRO A 27 -26.77 9.11 -5.09
C PRO A 27 -27.49 8.04 -4.26
N GLU A 28 -28.36 7.27 -4.91
CA GLU A 28 -29.08 6.18 -4.27
C GLU A 28 -28.22 4.91 -4.18
N LYS A 29 -28.17 4.31 -2.99
CA LYS A 29 -27.42 3.08 -2.74
C LYS A 29 -27.99 1.93 -3.55
N ASN A 30 -27.13 1.17 -4.24
CA ASN A 30 -27.44 0.04 -5.12
C ASN A 30 -28.13 0.38 -6.46
N VAL A 31 -28.42 1.65 -6.73
CA VAL A 31 -28.99 2.11 -8.01
C VAL A 31 -27.94 2.88 -8.79
N ASP A 32 -27.26 3.78 -8.12
CA ASP A 32 -26.30 4.70 -8.71
C ASP A 32 -24.86 4.23 -8.50
N ASN A 33 -24.04 4.43 -9.54
CA ASN A 33 -22.57 4.22 -9.50
C ASN A 33 -21.84 5.54 -9.73
N PRO A 34 -21.78 6.42 -8.72
CA PRO A 34 -21.05 7.67 -8.87
C PRO A 34 -19.54 7.42 -9.03
N PRO A 35 -18.84 8.25 -9.82
CA PRO A 35 -17.40 8.13 -9.97
C PRO A 35 -16.70 8.43 -8.64
N ILE A 36 -15.63 7.69 -8.36
CA ILE A 36 -14.91 7.79 -7.09
C ILE A 36 -13.59 8.49 -7.29
N LYS A 37 -13.26 9.37 -6.35
CA LYS A 37 -11.93 9.93 -6.20
C LYS A 37 -11.38 9.54 -4.82
N LEU A 38 -10.35 8.71 -4.80
CA LEU A 38 -9.69 8.29 -3.57
C LEU A 38 -8.97 9.49 -2.93
N LYS A 39 -9.12 9.63 -1.60
CA LYS A 39 -8.47 10.69 -0.82
C LYS A 39 -7.53 10.07 0.20
N ASN A 40 -6.44 9.50 -0.27
CA ASN A 40 -5.46 8.82 0.56
C ASN A 40 -4.37 9.76 1.11
N ARG A 41 -3.82 9.41 2.28
CA ARG A 41 -2.62 10.03 2.82
C ARG A 41 -1.41 9.77 1.91
N ARG A 42 -0.36 10.59 2.03
CA ARG A 42 0.82 10.55 1.14
C ARG A 42 1.40 9.15 0.92
N PHE A 43 1.53 8.35 1.96
CA PHE A 43 2.04 6.97 1.86
C PHE A 43 1.09 6.06 1.08
N ALA A 44 -0.18 5.97 1.49
CA ALA A 44 -1.17 5.11 0.85
C ALA A 44 -1.41 5.50 -0.62
N ARG A 45 -1.34 6.79 -0.96
CA ARG A 45 -1.46 7.30 -2.34
C ARG A 45 -0.46 6.67 -3.30
N LEU A 46 0.76 6.33 -2.83
CA LEU A 46 1.76 5.67 -3.67
C LEU A 46 1.30 4.30 -4.15
N PHE A 47 0.46 3.64 -3.35
CA PHE A 47 -0.06 2.30 -3.62
C PHE A 47 -1.39 2.30 -4.38
N GLU A 48 -2.02 3.46 -4.60
CA GLU A 48 -3.25 3.57 -5.41
C GLU A 48 -3.05 3.02 -6.82
N MET A 49 -1.86 3.22 -7.40
CA MET A 49 -1.54 2.66 -8.72
C MET A 49 -1.62 1.12 -8.72
N ILE A 50 -1.13 0.49 -7.66
CA ILE A 50 -1.20 -0.97 -7.50
C ILE A 50 -2.65 -1.38 -7.22
N GLY A 51 -3.35 -0.68 -6.32
CA GLY A 51 -4.76 -0.93 -6.01
C GLY A 51 -5.65 -0.86 -7.26
N ASN A 52 -5.45 0.15 -8.10
CA ASN A 52 -6.18 0.34 -9.35
C ASN A 52 -5.97 -0.79 -10.38
N MET A 53 -4.86 -1.53 -10.31
CA MET A 53 -4.63 -2.72 -11.16
C MET A 53 -5.53 -3.90 -10.78
N TYR A 54 -5.99 -3.95 -9.53
CA TYR A 54 -6.88 -5.02 -9.06
C TYR A 54 -8.34 -4.62 -9.23
N SER A 55 -8.81 -3.64 -8.50
CA SER A 55 -10.14 -3.06 -8.62
C SER A 55 -10.22 -1.75 -7.84
N ILE A 56 -10.96 -0.79 -8.39
CA ILE A 56 -11.32 0.43 -7.65
C ILE A 56 -12.51 0.08 -6.75
N PRO A 57 -12.51 0.42 -5.46
CA PRO A 57 -13.67 0.20 -4.59
C PRO A 57 -14.89 0.96 -5.11
N THR A 58 -16.09 0.50 -4.84
CA THR A 58 -17.30 1.26 -5.15
C THR A 58 -17.48 2.43 -4.18
N TYR A 59 -18.33 3.39 -4.51
CA TYR A 59 -18.55 4.60 -3.69
C TYR A 59 -18.88 4.31 -2.22
N TRP A 60 -19.55 3.20 -1.98
CA TRP A 60 -20.01 2.79 -0.65
C TRP A 60 -19.01 1.92 0.10
N GLU A 61 -18.02 1.38 -0.58
CA GLU A 61 -17.01 0.47 -0.02
C GLU A 61 -15.91 1.20 0.73
N LEU A 62 -15.25 0.46 1.59
CA LEU A 62 -14.06 0.92 2.29
C LEU A 62 -12.85 0.88 1.34
N ASP A 63 -12.08 1.97 1.29
CA ASP A 63 -10.80 1.95 0.60
C ASP A 63 -9.80 1.07 1.37
N MET A 64 -9.39 -0.03 0.73
CA MET A 64 -8.45 -0.99 1.29
C MET A 64 -6.99 -0.57 1.13
N THR A 65 -6.70 0.44 0.30
CA THR A 65 -5.33 0.88 -0.03
C THR A 65 -4.46 1.18 1.19
N PRO A 66 -4.94 1.94 2.21
CA PRO A 66 -4.12 2.22 3.39
C PRO A 66 -3.76 0.98 4.21
N PHE A 67 -4.60 -0.04 4.14
CA PHE A 67 -4.46 -1.26 4.93
C PHE A 67 -3.53 -2.27 4.28
N PHE A 68 -3.59 -2.43 2.94
CA PHE A 68 -2.70 -3.37 2.28
C PHE A 68 -1.29 -2.82 2.05
N ALA A 69 -1.12 -1.50 1.93
CA ALA A 69 0.15 -0.87 1.62
C ALA A 69 1.32 -1.31 2.54
N PRO A 70 1.19 -1.32 3.88
CA PRO A 70 2.28 -1.76 4.76
C PRO A 70 2.60 -3.26 4.59
N PHE A 71 1.58 -4.10 4.41
CA PHE A 71 1.80 -5.52 4.15
C PHE A 71 2.51 -5.74 2.81
N PHE A 72 2.15 -4.96 1.79
CA PHE A 72 2.80 -5.04 0.48
C PHE A 72 4.30 -4.72 0.56
N VAL A 73 4.68 -3.66 1.26
CA VAL A 73 6.10 -3.31 1.49
C VAL A 73 6.82 -4.44 2.23
N MET A 74 6.19 -4.97 3.26
CA MET A 74 6.77 -6.05 4.08
C MET A 74 6.98 -7.33 3.26
N PHE A 75 5.96 -7.80 2.52
CA PHE A 75 6.08 -9.00 1.70
C PHE A 75 7.02 -8.82 0.51
N PHE A 76 7.03 -7.66 -0.11
CA PHE A 76 8.01 -7.33 -1.13
C PHE A 76 9.42 -7.43 -0.56
N GLY A 77 9.63 -6.87 0.64
CA GLY A 77 10.89 -6.98 1.35
C GLY A 77 11.29 -8.42 1.65
N PHE A 78 10.35 -9.27 2.08
CA PHE A 78 10.60 -10.71 2.30
C PHE A 78 10.94 -11.44 1.00
N CYS A 79 10.23 -11.16 -0.11
CA CYS A 79 10.48 -11.80 -1.39
C CYS A 79 11.87 -11.47 -1.96
N MET A 80 12.31 -10.23 -1.80
CA MET A 80 13.66 -9.81 -2.21
C MET A 80 14.73 -10.25 -1.21
N GLY A 81 14.45 -10.12 0.07
CA GLY A 81 15.21 -10.62 1.22
C GLY A 81 16.69 -10.26 1.27
N ASP A 82 17.13 -9.20 0.58
CA ASP A 82 18.54 -8.88 0.40
C ASP A 82 18.84 -7.41 0.71
N LEU A 83 19.75 -7.18 1.67
CA LEU A 83 20.15 -5.85 2.10
C LEU A 83 20.83 -5.05 0.98
N GLY A 84 21.70 -5.69 0.19
CA GLY A 84 22.47 -5.02 -0.86
C GLY A 84 21.57 -4.52 -1.99
N TYR A 85 20.69 -5.37 -2.50
CA TYR A 85 19.73 -4.97 -3.54
C TYR A 85 18.73 -3.95 -3.01
N GLY A 86 18.26 -4.07 -1.76
CA GLY A 86 17.41 -3.08 -1.13
C GLY A 86 18.06 -1.71 -1.04
N ALA A 87 19.31 -1.65 -0.58
CA ALA A 87 20.10 -0.42 -0.53
C ALA A 87 20.32 0.19 -1.92
N LEU A 88 20.61 -0.64 -2.93
CA LEU A 88 20.77 -0.20 -4.31
C LEU A 88 19.49 0.46 -4.85
N ILE A 89 18.33 -0.15 -4.64
CA ILE A 89 17.03 0.41 -5.03
C ILE A 89 16.80 1.75 -4.34
N CYS A 90 17.07 1.85 -3.03
CA CYS A 90 16.92 3.10 -2.29
C CYS A 90 17.84 4.20 -2.84
N VAL A 91 19.11 3.90 -3.11
CA VAL A 91 20.07 4.87 -3.64
C VAL A 91 19.67 5.35 -5.03
N ILE A 92 19.29 4.44 -5.93
CA ILE A 92 18.88 4.78 -7.30
C ILE A 92 17.61 5.66 -7.26
N THR A 93 16.58 5.23 -6.53
CA THR A 93 15.31 5.97 -6.46
C THR A 93 15.52 7.34 -5.81
N LEU A 94 16.31 7.44 -4.75
CA LEU A 94 16.63 8.71 -4.11
C LEU A 94 17.42 9.63 -5.03
N ALA A 95 18.42 9.12 -5.75
CA ALA A 95 19.18 9.91 -6.73
C ALA A 95 18.27 10.46 -7.85
N LEU A 96 17.31 9.65 -8.34
CA LEU A 96 16.34 10.09 -9.34
C LEU A 96 15.37 11.14 -8.79
N ILE A 97 14.91 11.00 -7.56
CA ILE A 97 14.06 11.99 -6.87
C ILE A 97 14.81 13.33 -6.75
N LEU A 98 16.08 13.28 -6.29
CA LEU A 98 16.90 14.47 -6.11
C LEU A 98 17.26 15.16 -7.44
N SER A 99 17.44 14.39 -8.50
CA SER A 99 17.74 14.92 -9.84
C SER A 99 16.59 15.72 -10.47
N LYS A 100 15.35 15.56 -9.95
CA LYS A 100 14.11 16.20 -10.43
C LYS A 100 13.82 16.02 -11.93
N LYS A 101 14.53 15.13 -12.61
CA LYS A 101 14.35 14.87 -14.05
C LYS A 101 13.02 14.16 -14.37
N LEU A 102 12.52 13.37 -13.45
CA LEU A 102 11.32 12.53 -13.61
C LEU A 102 10.19 13.00 -12.69
N LYS A 103 9.81 14.27 -12.77
CA LYS A 103 8.77 14.84 -11.89
C LYS A 103 7.42 14.16 -12.04
N ASP A 104 7.06 13.74 -13.24
CA ASP A 104 5.78 13.08 -13.52
C ASP A 104 5.72 11.67 -12.91
N MET A 105 6.87 11.03 -12.69
CA MET A 105 7.00 9.71 -12.08
C MET A 105 7.33 9.74 -10.59
N ASN A 106 7.22 10.90 -9.95
CA ASN A 106 7.64 11.09 -8.56
C ASN A 106 6.96 10.09 -7.60
N ASN A 107 5.68 9.79 -7.81
CA ASN A 107 4.96 8.81 -6.98
C ASN A 107 5.54 7.39 -7.12
N ILE A 108 5.90 6.99 -8.33
CA ILE A 108 6.52 5.67 -8.62
C ILE A 108 7.91 5.60 -7.99
N LEU A 109 8.69 6.68 -8.05
CA LEU A 109 10.01 6.74 -7.42
C LEU A 109 9.92 6.62 -5.89
N TRP A 110 8.97 7.31 -5.26
CA TRP A 110 8.73 7.17 -3.83
C TRP A 110 8.22 5.77 -3.46
N LEU A 111 7.36 5.18 -4.29
CA LEU A 111 6.96 3.77 -4.13
C LEU A 111 8.18 2.86 -4.15
N GLY A 112 9.04 2.99 -5.17
CA GLY A 112 10.28 2.23 -5.29
C GLY A 112 11.20 2.41 -4.07
N PHE A 113 11.30 3.65 -3.54
CA PHE A 113 12.07 3.92 -2.33
C PHE A 113 11.52 3.17 -1.11
N PHE A 114 10.21 3.19 -0.88
CA PHE A 114 9.61 2.45 0.24
C PHE A 114 9.73 0.93 0.08
N LEU A 115 9.62 0.41 -1.14
CA LEU A 115 9.84 -1.01 -1.42
C LEU A 115 11.31 -1.40 -1.17
N GLY A 116 12.26 -0.59 -1.64
CA GLY A 116 13.68 -0.76 -1.35
C GLY A 116 13.97 -0.68 0.15
N PHE A 117 13.35 0.25 0.87
CA PHE A 117 13.50 0.38 2.32
C PHE A 117 12.97 -0.85 3.07
N GLY A 118 11.79 -1.37 2.67
CA GLY A 118 11.27 -2.63 3.18
C GLY A 118 12.23 -3.80 2.92
N THR A 119 12.84 -3.84 1.73
CA THR A 119 13.84 -4.84 1.37
C THR A 119 15.10 -4.74 2.22
N VAL A 120 15.57 -3.52 2.54
CA VAL A 120 16.70 -3.31 3.47
C VAL A 120 16.40 -3.89 4.85
N ILE A 121 15.20 -3.62 5.39
CA ILE A 121 14.79 -4.14 6.70
C ILE A 121 14.76 -5.68 6.66
N MET A 122 14.07 -6.25 5.69
CA MET A 122 13.92 -7.71 5.60
C MET A 122 15.23 -8.40 5.23
N GLY A 123 16.05 -7.81 4.36
CA GLY A 123 17.40 -8.29 4.03
C GLY A 123 18.33 -8.27 5.24
N THR A 124 18.20 -7.29 6.13
CA THR A 124 18.93 -7.27 7.41
C THR A 124 18.51 -8.43 8.31
N ILE A 125 17.21 -8.70 8.39
CA ILE A 125 16.66 -9.81 9.18
C ILE A 125 17.05 -11.16 8.56
N SER A 126 16.96 -11.30 7.24
CA SER A 126 17.35 -12.51 6.51
C SER A 126 18.86 -12.74 6.52
N GLY A 127 19.67 -11.70 6.73
CA GLY A 127 21.11 -11.81 6.82
C GLY A 127 21.79 -12.05 5.48
N THR A 128 21.28 -11.49 4.36
CA THR A 128 21.84 -11.62 3.02
C THR A 128 22.28 -10.26 2.46
N PHE A 129 23.40 -10.26 1.74
CA PHE A 129 23.98 -9.09 1.10
C PHE A 129 24.50 -9.45 -0.28
N PHE A 130 23.83 -8.99 -1.34
CA PHE A 130 24.08 -9.39 -2.73
C PHE A 130 24.15 -10.90 -2.94
N GLY A 131 23.24 -11.63 -2.31
CA GLY A 131 23.16 -13.09 -2.41
C GLY A 131 24.16 -13.86 -1.54
N VAL A 132 25.02 -13.17 -0.79
CA VAL A 132 26.00 -13.79 0.11
C VAL A 132 25.49 -13.67 1.56
N PRO A 133 25.64 -14.72 2.40
CA PRO A 133 25.29 -14.62 3.82
C PRO A 133 26.14 -13.54 4.50
N LEU A 134 25.49 -12.65 5.24
CA LEU A 134 26.16 -11.55 5.96
C LEU A 134 27.16 -12.06 7.01
N LEU A 135 27.01 -13.30 7.47
CA LEU A 135 27.92 -13.95 8.40
C LEU A 135 29.31 -14.19 7.78
N ASP A 136 29.35 -14.37 6.46
CA ASP A 136 30.57 -14.67 5.70
C ASP A 136 31.30 -13.40 5.20
N VAL A 137 30.64 -12.22 5.33
CA VAL A 137 31.24 -10.94 4.93
C VAL A 137 32.15 -10.43 6.06
N GLU A 138 33.45 -10.51 5.81
CA GLU A 138 34.49 -9.96 6.71
C GLU A 138 34.83 -8.52 6.33
N GLY A 139 35.18 -7.71 7.33
CA GLY A 139 35.77 -6.38 7.10
C GLY A 139 34.83 -5.19 7.19
N ILE A 140 33.53 -5.37 7.40
CA ILE A 140 32.60 -4.25 7.59
C ILE A 140 32.06 -4.22 9.03
N PRO A 141 32.56 -3.29 9.91
CA PRO A 141 32.22 -3.30 11.32
C PRO A 141 30.73 -3.02 11.62
N VAL A 142 30.02 -2.36 10.71
CA VAL A 142 28.58 -2.12 10.84
C VAL A 142 27.78 -3.41 10.69
N LEU A 143 28.18 -4.27 9.75
CA LEU A 143 27.56 -5.57 9.52
C LEU A 143 27.76 -6.54 10.70
N ALA A 144 28.89 -6.46 11.39
CA ALA A 144 29.13 -7.26 12.58
C ALA A 144 28.12 -6.98 13.72
N LYS A 145 27.66 -5.74 13.86
CA LYS A 145 26.61 -5.37 14.84
C LYS A 145 25.23 -5.91 14.46
N LEU A 146 24.96 -6.09 13.17
CA LEU A 146 23.70 -6.62 12.65
C LEU A 146 23.59 -8.13 12.85
N LYS A 147 24.71 -8.85 13.02
CA LYS A 147 24.73 -10.31 13.25
C LYS A 147 23.84 -10.76 14.43
N GLY A 148 23.61 -9.91 15.43
CA GLY A 148 22.74 -10.23 16.58
C GLY A 148 21.23 -10.16 16.29
N ILE A 149 20.83 -9.57 15.16
CA ILE A 149 19.42 -9.40 14.77
C ILE A 149 19.03 -10.43 13.69
N MET A 150 20.03 -11.05 13.06
CA MET A 150 19.82 -12.01 11.97
C MET A 150 19.28 -13.33 12.48
N PHE A 151 18.47 -13.97 11.65
CA PHE A 151 18.17 -15.38 11.81
C PHE A 151 19.48 -16.20 11.68
N GLN A 152 19.79 -17.03 12.67
CA GLN A 152 20.98 -17.89 12.66
C GLN A 152 20.94 -18.95 11.54
N PRO A 153 22.00 -19.79 11.29
CA PRO A 153 22.11 -20.69 10.14
C PRO A 153 20.95 -21.66 9.94
N ASP A 154 20.19 -21.95 11.00
CA ASP A 154 18.89 -22.61 10.91
C ASP A 154 17.76 -21.64 10.47
N GLY A 155 18.14 -20.44 10.10
CA GLY A 155 17.31 -19.25 9.89
C GLY A 155 16.40 -19.33 8.66
N ILE A 156 16.66 -20.19 7.68
CA ILE A 156 15.75 -20.42 6.54
C ILE A 156 14.40 -20.90 7.07
N TYR A 157 14.41 -21.84 8.02
CA TYR A 157 13.20 -22.32 8.67
C TYR A 157 12.52 -21.23 9.50
N SER A 158 13.30 -20.42 10.22
CA SER A 158 12.77 -19.31 11.03
C SER A 158 12.12 -18.24 10.15
N ALA A 159 12.73 -17.83 9.06
CA ALA A 159 12.16 -16.89 8.10
C ALA A 159 10.89 -17.42 7.45
N PHE A 160 10.87 -18.72 7.11
CA PHE A 160 9.68 -19.39 6.59
C PHE A 160 8.52 -19.36 7.58
N TYR A 161 8.75 -19.74 8.84
CA TYR A 161 7.69 -19.74 9.86
C TYR A 161 7.20 -18.30 10.15
N VAL A 162 8.10 -17.33 10.20
CA VAL A 162 7.71 -15.91 10.39
C VAL A 162 6.86 -15.42 9.25
N SER A 163 7.22 -15.71 8.00
CA SER A 163 6.42 -15.31 6.83
C SER A 163 5.06 -15.98 6.82
N LEU A 164 4.98 -17.25 7.24
CA LEU A 164 3.72 -17.98 7.36
C LEU A 164 2.80 -17.35 8.43
N ILE A 165 3.34 -17.05 9.61
CA ILE A 165 2.59 -16.40 10.71
C ILE A 165 2.06 -15.04 10.26
N ILE A 166 2.91 -14.22 9.60
CA ILE A 166 2.50 -12.93 9.09
C ILE A 166 1.43 -13.08 8.00
N GLY A 167 1.55 -14.10 7.12
CA GLY A 167 0.56 -14.41 6.10
C GLY A 167 -0.81 -14.79 6.72
N VAL A 168 -0.83 -15.63 7.74
CA VAL A 168 -2.05 -15.96 8.49
C VAL A 168 -2.65 -14.72 9.13
N PHE A 169 -1.82 -13.88 9.79
CA PHE A 169 -2.27 -12.63 10.37
C PHE A 169 -2.89 -11.69 9.33
N GLN A 170 -2.27 -11.57 8.15
CA GLN A 170 -2.78 -10.75 7.05
C GLN A 170 -4.13 -11.25 6.55
N ILE A 171 -4.32 -12.57 6.41
CA ILE A 171 -5.60 -13.15 5.98
C ILE A 171 -6.68 -12.85 7.02
N LEU A 172 -6.40 -13.07 8.31
CA LEU A 172 -7.34 -12.77 9.39
C LEU A 172 -7.69 -11.28 9.42
N PHE A 173 -6.69 -10.42 9.27
CA PHE A 173 -6.89 -8.98 9.19
C PHE A 173 -7.76 -8.59 7.98
N GLY A 174 -7.51 -9.18 6.82
CA GLY A 174 -8.33 -8.99 5.62
C GLY A 174 -9.79 -9.44 5.82
N MET A 175 -10.00 -10.58 6.51
CA MET A 175 -11.34 -11.05 6.88
C MET A 175 -12.04 -10.06 7.82
N CYS A 176 -11.34 -9.51 8.81
CA CYS A 176 -11.90 -8.48 9.69
C CYS A 176 -12.31 -7.22 8.89
N LEU A 177 -11.48 -6.76 7.96
CA LEU A 177 -11.82 -5.64 7.09
C LEU A 177 -13.03 -5.95 6.20
N LYS A 178 -13.12 -7.17 5.67
CA LYS A 178 -14.28 -7.62 4.90
C LYS A 178 -15.56 -7.57 5.75
N ILE A 179 -15.52 -8.08 6.99
CA ILE A 179 -16.66 -8.02 7.92
C ILE A 179 -17.08 -6.57 8.18
N ILE A 180 -16.13 -5.67 8.44
CA ILE A 180 -16.41 -4.23 8.64
C ILE A 180 -17.08 -3.63 7.41
N ASN A 181 -16.56 -3.92 6.22
CA ASN A 181 -17.10 -3.42 4.96
C ASN A 181 -18.52 -3.94 4.70
N MET A 182 -18.75 -5.24 4.88
CA MET A 182 -20.06 -5.88 4.72
C MET A 182 -21.08 -5.37 5.74
N THR A 183 -20.66 -5.16 7.00
CA THR A 183 -21.52 -4.57 8.02
C THR A 183 -21.94 -3.16 7.65
N LYS A 184 -21.03 -2.36 7.09
CA LYS A 184 -21.33 -1.00 6.61
C LYS A 184 -22.28 -1.00 5.41
N LEU A 185 -22.13 -1.97 4.50
CA LEU A 185 -22.94 -2.03 3.26
C LEU A 185 -24.33 -2.62 3.49
N TYR A 186 -24.44 -3.73 4.21
CA TYR A 186 -25.64 -4.57 4.26
C TYR A 186 -26.15 -4.82 5.67
N GLY A 187 -25.48 -4.27 6.71
CA GLY A 187 -25.83 -4.49 8.09
C GLY A 187 -25.19 -5.76 8.69
N PHE A 188 -25.26 -5.87 10.03
CA PHE A 188 -24.57 -6.91 10.79
C PHE A 188 -25.02 -8.34 10.45
N GLY A 189 -26.31 -8.52 10.13
CA GLY A 189 -26.85 -9.85 9.77
C GLY A 189 -26.23 -10.45 8.50
N ALA A 190 -25.94 -9.62 7.50
CA ALA A 190 -25.30 -10.07 6.27
C ALA A 190 -23.80 -10.39 6.47
N ALA A 191 -23.15 -9.70 7.40
CA ALA A 191 -21.73 -9.92 7.69
C ALA A 191 -21.44 -11.26 8.39
N VAL A 192 -22.43 -11.80 9.12
CA VAL A 192 -22.29 -13.10 9.84
C VAL A 192 -22.55 -14.29 8.91
N SER A 193 -23.27 -14.09 7.81
CA SER A 193 -23.61 -15.17 6.84
C SER A 193 -22.56 -15.40 5.76
N THR A 194 -21.45 -14.64 5.79
CA THR A 194 -20.36 -14.72 4.81
C THR A 194 -19.10 -15.29 5.40
#